data_ec3290cee8528dc137b7cd75120b2dbc
#
_entry.id   ec3290cee8528dc137b7cd75120b2dbc
#
_cell.length_a   1.000
_cell.length_b   1.000
_cell.length_c   1.000
_cell.angle_alpha   90.00
_cell.angle_beta   90.00
_cell.angle_gamma   90.00
#
_symmetry.space_group_name_H-M   'P 1'
#
loop_
_entity.id
_entity.type
_entity.pdbx_description
1 polymer ?
#
loop_
_entity_poly.entity_id
_entity_poly.type
_entity_poly.pdbx_seq_one_letter_code
_entity_poly.pdbx_strand_id
1 'polypeptide(L)'
;TRFVPDNWARTYFEWMANIHDWCISRQLWWGHRVPAWYCDQCDAVTVDEDTPERCDCGGELRQETDVLDTWFSSGLWPFSTLGWPEQTGDLARYYPTSVMITGLDIIFFWVARMMMLGLKFTGEVPFRTVYITSLVRDAHGHKMSKSKGNVVNPLQLMDEIGADAFRFTLTALASPGMDISLSEGRLRGYRQFVNKIWNASRFVLMNMPDGLTERPQVPELGTLETIHRWILHRVSALAGEVTRSLEGYRFDVASDRLYHFFWHEYADWYIELVKPHLQADGTERDRAVAVLLNVHDHVLRLLHPFMPFVTEELWQTLPRRVDEGTTPDGQANTITCAAYPAETPEWVDEAAVAVLELLQVVITTVRTVRAELGVSPSRKLSLVIEGASVADQQVLANHAGYVSRLAGLETCTFADTVEQDPDTVRRVVGQMRLCLPLAGIIDRGAEVTRVQRELHKLTKQLGALEGKLGNPKFRERAAPEVVAEAEAQQQAAELRRRQLDQILTELAS
;
A
#
# COMPACT_ATOMS: atom_id res chain seq x y z
N THR A 1 -8.67 -2.02 27.25
CA THR A 1 -8.15 -1.28 26.08
C THR A 1 -6.87 -1.94 25.58
N ARG A 2 -6.79 -2.16 24.25
CA ARG A 2 -5.60 -2.66 23.55
C ARG A 2 -4.84 -1.46 22.94
N PHE A 3 -3.51 -1.47 23.00
CA PHE A 3 -2.67 -0.51 22.28
C PHE A 3 -2.11 -1.14 21.00
N VAL A 4 -2.03 -0.37 19.93
CA VAL A 4 -1.43 -0.78 18.67
C VAL A 4 -0.45 0.32 18.22
N PRO A 5 0.86 0.03 18.08
CA PRO A 5 1.53 -1.24 18.42
C PRO A 5 1.63 -1.49 19.95
N ASP A 6 1.74 -2.75 20.33
CA ASP A 6 1.63 -3.21 21.73
C ASP A 6 2.72 -2.65 22.68
N ASN A 7 3.89 -2.25 22.14
CA ASN A 7 4.97 -1.66 22.93
C ASN A 7 4.55 -0.41 23.71
N TRP A 8 3.57 0.35 23.24
CA TRP A 8 3.05 1.54 23.91
C TRP A 8 2.22 1.23 25.15
N ALA A 9 1.70 0.03 25.29
CA ALA A 9 1.01 -0.41 26.50
C ALA A 9 1.96 -0.34 27.72
N ARG A 10 3.21 -0.80 27.55
CA ARG A 10 4.22 -0.72 28.60
C ARG A 10 4.48 0.74 29.05
N THR A 11 4.70 1.61 28.09
CA THR A 11 4.94 3.04 28.35
C THR A 11 3.75 3.69 29.07
N TYR A 12 2.52 3.34 28.66
CA TYR A 12 1.30 3.80 29.33
C TYR A 12 1.22 3.33 30.79
N PHE A 13 1.47 2.03 31.06
CA PHE A 13 1.40 1.49 32.42
C PHE A 13 2.51 2.01 33.32
N GLU A 14 3.73 2.19 32.82
CA GLU A 14 4.84 2.82 33.56
C GLU A 14 4.50 4.25 33.97
N TRP A 15 3.86 5.01 33.09
CA TRP A 15 3.41 6.36 33.41
C TRP A 15 2.28 6.36 34.44
N MET A 16 1.27 5.49 34.29
CA MET A 16 0.14 5.38 35.24
C MET A 16 0.60 4.97 36.64
N ALA A 17 1.61 4.09 36.75
CA ALA A 17 2.17 3.66 38.04
C ALA A 17 2.90 4.81 38.77
N ASN A 18 3.40 5.80 38.03
CA ASN A 18 4.16 6.93 38.57
C ASN A 18 3.42 8.27 38.36
N ILE A 19 2.10 8.24 38.23
CA ILE A 19 1.32 9.43 37.96
C ILE A 19 1.41 10.44 39.14
N HIS A 20 1.57 11.71 38.81
CA HIS A 20 1.58 12.84 39.77
C HIS A 20 0.28 13.59 39.71
N ASP A 21 0.05 14.42 40.76
CA ASP A 21 -1.06 15.33 40.82
C ASP A 21 -1.10 16.27 39.60
N TRP A 22 -2.30 16.52 39.13
CA TRP A 22 -2.53 17.38 37.97
C TRP A 22 -3.31 18.61 38.39
N CYS A 23 -2.67 19.80 38.33
CA CYS A 23 -3.35 21.06 38.50
C CYS A 23 -4.26 21.30 37.28
N ILE A 24 -5.58 21.38 37.53
CA ILE A 24 -6.59 21.51 36.48
C ILE A 24 -6.94 22.97 36.18
N SER A 25 -6.45 23.95 36.93
CA SER A 25 -6.68 25.38 36.71
C SER A 25 -5.60 26.02 35.85
N ARG A 26 -5.98 27.02 35.06
CA ARG A 26 -5.09 27.84 34.22
C ARG A 26 -5.45 29.28 34.28
N GLN A 27 -4.43 30.14 34.33
CA GLN A 27 -4.55 31.60 34.32
C GLN A 27 -4.57 32.10 32.87
N LEU A 28 -5.69 31.85 32.16
CA LEU A 28 -5.89 32.21 30.76
C LEU A 28 -7.07 33.14 30.61
N TRP A 29 -7.00 34.02 29.61
CA TRP A 29 -8.08 34.95 29.29
C TRP A 29 -9.33 34.24 28.75
N TRP A 30 -9.14 33.13 28.03
CA TRP A 30 -10.21 32.38 27.35
C TRP A 30 -10.22 30.91 27.79
N GLY A 31 -11.40 30.40 28.10
CA GLY A 31 -11.61 29.00 28.48
C GLY A 31 -12.87 28.80 29.29
N HIS A 32 -13.08 27.58 29.75
CA HIS A 32 -14.17 27.23 30.68
C HIS A 32 -13.77 27.64 32.09
N ARG A 33 -14.44 28.60 32.68
CA ARG A 33 -14.19 29.00 34.08
C ARG A 33 -14.47 27.84 35.03
N VAL A 34 -13.59 27.70 36.03
CA VAL A 34 -13.79 26.72 37.09
C VAL A 34 -15.10 27.05 37.81
N PRO A 35 -16.08 26.10 37.92
CA PRO A 35 -17.38 26.33 38.52
C PRO A 35 -17.30 26.24 40.05
N ALA A 36 -16.45 27.05 40.64
CA ALA A 36 -16.21 27.12 42.07
C ALA A 36 -16.35 28.58 42.55
N TRP A 37 -16.97 28.73 43.70
CA TRP A 37 -17.22 30.04 44.33
C TRP A 37 -16.69 30.02 45.76
N TYR A 38 -15.96 31.03 46.12
CA TYR A 38 -15.36 31.22 47.45
C TYR A 38 -16.18 32.22 48.24
N CYS A 39 -16.45 31.87 49.50
CA CYS A 39 -17.10 32.78 50.43
C CYS A 39 -16.07 33.59 51.21
N ASP A 40 -16.11 34.89 51.08
CA ASP A 40 -15.18 35.81 51.79
C ASP A 40 -15.46 35.93 53.34
N GLN A 41 -16.54 35.31 53.85
CA GLN A 41 -16.87 35.32 55.22
C GLN A 41 -16.52 34.07 56.02
N CYS A 42 -16.59 32.89 55.40
CA CYS A 42 -16.36 31.61 56.08
C CYS A 42 -15.39 30.71 55.37
N ASP A 43 -14.72 31.18 54.33
CA ASP A 43 -13.75 30.42 53.46
C ASP A 43 -14.31 29.14 52.84
N ALA A 44 -15.64 28.94 52.86
CA ALA A 44 -16.26 27.79 52.19
C ALA A 44 -16.15 27.91 50.68
N VAL A 45 -15.96 26.75 50.03
CA VAL A 45 -15.95 26.62 48.59
C VAL A 45 -17.23 25.91 48.17
N THR A 46 -18.03 26.55 47.31
CA THR A 46 -19.22 25.98 46.70
C THR A 46 -18.89 25.63 45.26
N VAL A 47 -19.21 24.40 44.82
CA VAL A 47 -19.11 23.97 43.44
C VAL A 47 -20.51 23.67 42.94
N ASP A 48 -20.93 24.36 41.88
CA ASP A 48 -22.29 24.24 41.34
C ASP A 48 -22.27 24.38 39.80
N GLU A 49 -23.30 23.85 39.13
CA GLU A 49 -23.53 24.04 37.71
C GLU A 49 -24.01 25.46 37.40
N ASP A 50 -24.89 25.99 38.27
CA ASP A 50 -25.41 27.35 38.20
C ASP A 50 -24.66 28.28 39.14
N THR A 51 -24.75 29.58 38.88
CA THR A 51 -24.19 30.59 39.79
C THR A 51 -24.98 30.64 41.09
N PRO A 52 -24.42 30.20 42.23
CA PRO A 52 -25.14 30.22 43.50
C PRO A 52 -25.37 31.68 43.98
N GLU A 53 -26.54 31.96 44.51
CA GLU A 53 -26.89 33.32 44.97
C GLU A 53 -26.08 33.74 46.20
N ARG A 54 -25.95 32.86 47.21
CA ARG A 54 -25.24 33.10 48.46
C ARG A 54 -24.65 31.83 49.04
N CYS A 55 -23.66 31.99 49.90
CA CYS A 55 -23.13 30.92 50.72
C CYS A 55 -24.15 30.51 51.78
N ASP A 56 -24.07 29.29 52.31
CA ASP A 56 -24.89 28.77 53.41
C ASP A 56 -24.80 29.65 54.69
N CYS A 57 -23.68 30.34 54.89
CA CYS A 57 -23.52 31.30 55.97
C CYS A 57 -24.19 32.67 55.70
N GLY A 58 -24.77 32.87 54.52
CA GLY A 58 -25.36 34.12 54.05
C GLY A 58 -24.37 35.09 53.37
N GLY A 59 -23.10 34.78 53.33
CA GLY A 59 -22.05 35.60 52.73
C GLY A 59 -22.11 35.67 51.21
N GLU A 60 -21.49 36.72 50.65
CA GLU A 60 -21.31 36.85 49.21
C GLU A 60 -20.30 35.83 48.69
N LEU A 61 -20.54 35.38 47.47
CA LEU A 61 -19.72 34.39 46.80
C LEU A 61 -18.97 35.02 45.62
N ARG A 62 -17.69 34.75 45.52
CA ARG A 62 -16.82 35.17 44.42
C ARG A 62 -16.37 33.95 43.60
N GLN A 63 -16.75 33.92 42.32
CA GLN A 63 -16.34 32.84 41.42
C GLN A 63 -14.83 32.84 41.21
N GLU A 64 -14.26 31.64 41.09
CA GLU A 64 -12.88 31.42 40.64
C GLU A 64 -12.64 32.13 39.30
N THR A 65 -11.50 32.79 39.16
CA THR A 65 -11.12 33.50 37.94
C THR A 65 -10.38 32.62 36.93
N ASP A 66 -9.79 31.54 37.41
CA ASP A 66 -9.09 30.59 36.57
C ASP A 66 -10.05 29.80 35.68
N VAL A 67 -9.52 29.30 34.58
CA VAL A 67 -10.24 28.41 33.66
C VAL A 67 -9.71 26.98 33.79
N LEU A 68 -10.51 26.01 33.37
CA LEU A 68 -10.09 24.61 33.31
C LEU A 68 -9.02 24.40 32.26
N ASP A 69 -8.07 23.51 32.53
CA ASP A 69 -7.10 23.02 31.58
C ASP A 69 -7.81 22.43 30.35
N THR A 70 -7.34 22.75 29.17
CA THR A 70 -7.86 22.19 27.91
C THR A 70 -7.95 20.65 27.94
N TRP A 71 -6.99 20.00 28.58
CA TRP A 71 -6.98 18.53 28.73
C TRP A 71 -8.09 18.01 29.67
N PHE A 72 -8.67 18.84 30.52
CA PHE A 72 -9.83 18.46 31.32
C PHE A 72 -11.06 18.28 30.42
N SER A 73 -11.39 19.30 29.64
CA SER A 73 -12.53 19.26 28.72
C SER A 73 -12.34 18.17 27.64
N SER A 74 -11.13 18.07 27.06
CA SER A 74 -10.83 17.03 26.03
C SER A 74 -10.83 15.61 26.61
N GLY A 75 -10.58 15.44 27.90
CA GLY A 75 -10.71 14.16 28.60
C GLY A 75 -12.15 13.64 28.71
N LEU A 76 -13.14 14.57 28.68
CA LEU A 76 -14.56 14.22 28.68
C LEU A 76 -15.13 13.88 27.30
N TRP A 77 -14.39 14.20 26.25
CA TRP A 77 -14.86 14.14 24.86
C TRP A 77 -15.52 12.82 24.45
N PRO A 78 -15.02 11.61 24.80
CA PRO A 78 -15.61 10.35 24.34
C PRO A 78 -17.06 10.13 24.72
N PHE A 79 -17.55 10.78 25.79
CA PHE A 79 -18.91 10.59 26.29
C PHE A 79 -19.72 11.91 26.35
N SER A 80 -19.07 13.05 26.57
CA SER A 80 -19.77 14.34 26.63
C SER A 80 -20.39 14.74 25.29
N THR A 81 -19.73 14.44 24.17
CA THR A 81 -20.23 14.71 22.83
C THR A 81 -21.38 13.80 22.42
N LEU A 82 -21.61 12.70 23.14
CA LEU A 82 -22.70 11.77 22.94
C LEU A 82 -23.91 12.05 23.89
N GLY A 83 -23.85 13.17 24.59
CA GLY A 83 -24.94 13.65 25.42
C GLY A 83 -24.86 13.32 26.90
N TRP A 84 -23.75 12.70 27.40
CA TRP A 84 -23.55 12.52 28.85
C TRP A 84 -23.62 13.87 29.57
N PRO A 85 -24.31 13.98 30.74
CA PRO A 85 -24.71 12.90 31.65
C PRO A 85 -26.05 12.24 31.35
N GLU A 86 -26.81 12.68 30.33
CA GLU A 86 -28.06 12.04 29.95
C GLU A 86 -27.82 10.69 29.26
N GLN A 87 -28.80 9.80 29.45
CA GLN A 87 -28.79 8.47 28.82
C GLN A 87 -29.37 8.56 27.40
N THR A 88 -28.60 9.10 26.47
CA THR A 88 -29.02 9.26 25.07
C THR A 88 -28.89 7.97 24.24
N GLY A 89 -29.63 7.90 23.14
CA GLY A 89 -29.49 6.81 22.17
C GLY A 89 -28.09 6.75 21.55
N ASP A 90 -27.44 7.89 21.34
CA ASP A 90 -26.08 7.96 20.80
C ASP A 90 -25.05 7.45 21.80
N LEU A 91 -25.17 7.83 23.09
CA LEU A 91 -24.30 7.29 24.14
C LEU A 91 -24.43 5.77 24.23
N ALA A 92 -25.65 5.23 24.23
CA ALA A 92 -25.88 3.79 24.29
C ALA A 92 -25.33 3.04 23.07
N ARG A 93 -25.30 3.68 21.90
CA ARG A 93 -24.83 3.06 20.64
C ARG A 93 -23.35 3.18 20.41
N TYR A 94 -22.75 4.32 20.68
CA TYR A 94 -21.39 4.67 20.25
C TYR A 94 -20.35 4.65 21.36
N TYR A 95 -20.75 4.54 22.62
CA TYR A 95 -19.85 4.40 23.76
C TYR A 95 -19.90 2.96 24.30
N PRO A 96 -18.76 2.28 24.50
CA PRO A 96 -17.39 2.69 24.19
C PRO A 96 -17.09 2.74 22.68
N THR A 97 -16.25 3.69 22.29
CA THR A 97 -15.74 3.79 20.91
C THR A 97 -14.90 2.56 20.54
N SER A 98 -14.99 2.10 19.29
CA SER A 98 -14.24 0.93 18.84
C SER A 98 -12.73 1.19 18.78
N VAL A 99 -12.31 2.31 18.18
CA VAL A 99 -10.90 2.66 17.98
C VAL A 99 -10.69 4.15 18.24
N MET A 100 -9.69 4.46 19.06
CA MET A 100 -9.14 5.80 19.23
C MET A 100 -7.82 5.90 18.45
N ILE A 101 -7.69 6.88 17.56
CA ILE A 101 -6.49 7.12 16.77
C ILE A 101 -5.81 8.39 17.27
N THR A 102 -4.51 8.32 17.58
CA THR A 102 -3.76 9.45 18.12
C THR A 102 -2.26 9.35 17.85
N GLY A 103 -1.54 10.47 18.05
CA GLY A 103 -0.08 10.49 18.08
C GLY A 103 0.47 10.03 19.44
N LEU A 104 1.72 9.58 19.44
CA LEU A 104 2.39 9.10 20.66
C LEU A 104 2.62 10.24 21.70
N ASP A 105 2.77 11.46 21.25
CA ASP A 105 3.14 12.62 22.07
C ASP A 105 2.00 13.10 23.00
N ILE A 106 0.76 12.64 22.77
CA ILE A 106 -0.40 12.98 23.62
C ILE A 106 -1.03 11.77 24.31
N ILE A 107 -0.35 10.64 24.39
CA ILE A 107 -0.85 9.45 25.12
C ILE A 107 -1.16 9.83 26.58
N PHE A 108 -0.25 10.55 27.26
CA PHE A 108 -0.40 10.88 28.67
C PHE A 108 -1.36 12.05 28.91
N PHE A 109 -1.33 13.03 28.02
CA PHE A 109 -2.15 14.23 28.17
C PHE A 109 -3.60 14.00 27.79
N TRP A 110 -3.85 13.13 26.80
CA TRP A 110 -5.18 12.93 26.25
C TRP A 110 -5.73 11.52 26.50
N VAL A 111 -5.04 10.48 26.01
CA VAL A 111 -5.54 9.09 26.10
C VAL A 111 -5.72 8.66 27.56
N ALA A 112 -4.69 8.85 28.39
CA ALA A 112 -4.74 8.48 29.80
C ALA A 112 -5.87 9.23 30.54
N ARG A 113 -6.03 10.52 30.27
CA ARG A 113 -7.08 11.33 30.91
C ARG A 113 -8.48 10.94 30.45
N MET A 114 -8.69 10.66 29.17
CA MET A 114 -9.97 10.11 28.71
C MET A 114 -10.30 8.77 29.38
N MET A 115 -9.30 7.89 29.54
CA MET A 115 -9.50 6.60 30.20
C MET A 115 -9.84 6.78 31.69
N MET A 116 -9.14 7.67 32.40
CA MET A 116 -9.39 7.96 33.80
C MET A 116 -10.79 8.55 34.02
N LEU A 117 -11.16 9.58 33.23
CA LEU A 117 -12.44 10.24 33.32
C LEU A 117 -13.60 9.33 32.86
N GLY A 118 -13.40 8.56 31.79
CA GLY A 118 -14.36 7.58 31.35
C GLY A 118 -14.68 6.54 32.44
N LEU A 119 -13.66 5.91 33.00
CA LEU A 119 -13.82 4.96 34.10
C LEU A 119 -14.49 5.58 35.33
N LYS A 120 -14.14 6.83 35.64
CA LYS A 120 -14.70 7.54 36.80
C LYS A 120 -16.18 7.86 36.62
N PHE A 121 -16.57 8.37 35.47
CA PHE A 121 -17.91 8.93 35.24
C PHE A 121 -18.91 7.96 34.63
N THR A 122 -18.46 7.03 33.81
CA THR A 122 -19.33 6.04 33.15
C THR A 122 -19.15 4.61 33.68
N GLY A 123 -18.06 4.33 34.42
CA GLY A 123 -17.73 2.99 34.90
C GLY A 123 -17.12 2.08 33.84
N GLU A 124 -16.92 2.58 32.63
CA GLU A 124 -16.44 1.79 31.49
C GLU A 124 -15.30 2.50 30.75
N VAL A 125 -14.40 1.73 30.11
CA VAL A 125 -13.32 2.31 29.29
C VAL A 125 -13.90 3.03 28.08
N PRO A 126 -13.38 4.21 27.69
CA PRO A 126 -13.98 5.00 26.62
C PRO A 126 -13.73 4.42 25.22
N PHE A 127 -12.76 3.55 25.03
CA PHE A 127 -12.45 2.92 23.75
C PHE A 127 -11.77 1.57 23.94
N ARG A 128 -12.01 0.67 22.98
CA ARG A 128 -11.51 -0.72 23.01
C ARG A 128 -10.06 -0.81 22.54
N THR A 129 -9.70 -0.04 21.52
CA THR A 129 -8.36 0.00 20.92
C THR A 129 -7.85 1.43 20.83
N VAL A 130 -6.55 1.60 21.12
CA VAL A 130 -5.79 2.83 20.85
C VAL A 130 -4.78 2.55 19.77
N TYR A 131 -4.96 3.16 18.60
CA TYR A 131 -3.99 3.09 17.50
C TYR A 131 -3.09 4.32 17.51
N ILE A 132 -1.79 4.08 17.68
CA ILE A 132 -0.79 5.16 17.72
C ILE A 132 -0.22 5.36 16.31
N THR A 133 -0.49 6.53 15.75
CA THR A 133 -0.02 6.88 14.41
C THR A 133 1.46 7.27 14.40
N SER A 134 2.08 7.06 13.25
CA SER A 134 3.40 7.60 12.93
C SER A 134 3.34 9.12 12.76
N LEU A 135 4.43 9.81 13.10
CA LEU A 135 4.58 11.24 12.79
C LEU A 135 5.13 11.41 11.37
N VAL A 136 4.55 12.39 10.65
CA VAL A 136 5.05 12.76 9.33
C VAL A 136 6.21 13.74 9.50
N ARG A 137 7.36 13.39 8.92
CA ARG A 137 8.59 14.18 8.87
C ARG A 137 8.87 14.64 7.46
N ASP A 138 9.74 15.63 7.30
CA ASP A 138 10.22 16.06 5.98
C ASP A 138 11.06 14.97 5.29
N ALA A 139 11.45 15.19 4.05
CA ALA A 139 12.27 14.26 3.27
C ALA A 139 13.61 13.90 3.95
N HIS A 140 14.05 14.71 4.90
CA HIS A 140 15.31 14.56 5.65
C HIS A 140 15.08 13.95 7.05
N GLY A 141 13.88 13.53 7.38
CA GLY A 141 13.54 12.94 8.67
C GLY A 141 13.39 13.95 9.82
N HIS A 142 13.41 15.26 9.55
CA HIS A 142 13.24 16.28 10.59
C HIS A 142 11.77 16.51 10.90
N LYS A 143 11.48 16.82 12.18
CA LYS A 143 10.14 17.24 12.60
C LYS A 143 9.75 18.53 11.87
N MET A 144 8.59 18.54 11.24
CA MET A 144 8.04 19.70 10.57
C MET A 144 7.64 20.77 11.58
N SER A 145 8.02 22.03 11.32
CA SER A 145 7.58 23.18 12.10
C SER A 145 7.50 24.44 11.25
N LYS A 146 6.55 25.33 11.56
CA LYS A 146 6.43 26.62 10.87
C LYS A 146 7.68 27.48 10.99
N SER A 147 8.37 27.41 12.14
CA SER A 147 9.59 28.16 12.41
C SER A 147 10.79 27.71 11.54
N LYS A 148 10.82 26.45 11.12
CA LYS A 148 11.85 25.90 10.22
C LYS A 148 11.50 26.02 8.74
N GLY A 149 10.27 26.41 8.41
CA GLY A 149 9.82 26.53 7.02
C GLY A 149 9.72 25.21 6.23
N ASN A 150 9.78 24.07 6.92
CA ASN A 150 9.75 22.73 6.31
C ASN A 150 8.37 22.07 6.40
N VAL A 151 7.32 22.85 6.66
CA VAL A 151 5.94 22.32 6.70
C VAL A 151 5.44 22.11 5.29
N VAL A 152 5.06 20.89 5.00
CA VAL A 152 4.41 20.53 3.74
C VAL A 152 2.91 20.83 3.85
N ASN A 153 2.37 21.59 2.90
CA ASN A 153 0.93 21.83 2.82
C ASN A 153 0.25 20.64 2.12
N PRO A 154 -0.57 19.84 2.82
CA PRO A 154 -1.21 18.67 2.22
C PRO A 154 -2.18 19.04 1.10
N LEU A 155 -2.85 20.21 1.15
CA LEU A 155 -3.76 20.65 0.11
C LEU A 155 -3.02 20.92 -1.20
N GLN A 156 -1.88 21.61 -1.13
CA GLN A 156 -1.05 21.85 -2.31
C GLN A 156 -0.55 20.53 -2.93
N LEU A 157 -0.11 19.58 -2.09
CA LEU A 157 0.29 18.25 -2.59
C LEU A 157 -0.88 17.52 -3.26
N MET A 158 -2.07 17.58 -2.68
CA MET A 158 -3.25 16.96 -3.29
C MET A 158 -3.62 17.59 -4.62
N ASP A 159 -3.46 18.90 -4.77
CA ASP A 159 -3.67 19.60 -6.06
C ASP A 159 -2.64 19.14 -7.12
N GLU A 160 -1.40 18.88 -6.72
CA GLU A 160 -0.32 18.50 -7.65
C GLU A 160 -0.37 17.02 -8.05
N ILE A 161 -0.63 16.12 -7.12
CA ILE A 161 -0.51 14.66 -7.35
C ILE A 161 -1.83 13.89 -7.27
N GLY A 162 -2.89 14.52 -6.78
CA GLY A 162 -4.19 13.90 -6.52
C GLY A 162 -4.34 13.37 -5.10
N ALA A 163 -5.55 13.47 -4.56
CA ALA A 163 -5.87 13.04 -3.19
C ALA A 163 -5.63 11.54 -2.97
N ASP A 164 -5.97 10.68 -3.93
CA ASP A 164 -5.79 9.23 -3.83
C ASP A 164 -4.32 8.82 -3.75
N ALA A 165 -3.46 9.44 -4.57
CA ALA A 165 -2.03 9.18 -4.52
C ALA A 165 -1.42 9.62 -3.19
N PHE A 166 -1.86 10.77 -2.65
CA PHE A 166 -1.42 11.26 -1.35
C PHE A 166 -1.86 10.34 -0.21
N ARG A 167 -3.14 9.95 -0.16
CA ARG A 167 -3.70 9.02 0.82
C ARG A 167 -2.97 7.67 0.81
N PHE A 168 -2.78 7.10 -0.37
CA PHE A 168 -2.07 5.83 -0.53
C PHE A 168 -0.61 5.93 -0.09
N THR A 169 0.07 7.04 -0.40
CA THR A 169 1.45 7.28 0.07
C THR A 169 1.54 7.23 1.59
N LEU A 170 0.65 7.96 2.28
CA LEU A 170 0.65 7.98 3.74
C LEU A 170 0.38 6.58 4.32
N THR A 171 -0.57 5.85 3.75
CA THR A 171 -0.95 4.52 4.23
C THR A 171 0.17 3.50 4.00
N ALA A 172 0.78 3.52 2.83
CA ALA A 172 1.88 2.61 2.48
C ALA A 172 3.17 2.86 3.29
N LEU A 173 3.34 4.07 3.83
CA LEU A 173 4.49 4.43 4.65
C LEU A 173 4.22 4.34 6.16
N ALA A 174 2.98 4.09 6.57
CA ALA A 174 2.56 4.06 7.97
C ALA A 174 2.90 2.73 8.66
N SER A 175 4.18 2.37 8.67
CA SER A 175 4.63 1.20 9.44
C SER A 175 4.52 1.46 10.94
N PRO A 176 3.90 0.57 11.72
CA PRO A 176 3.70 0.78 13.15
C PRO A 176 5.01 1.06 13.91
N GLY A 177 5.03 2.16 14.67
CA GLY A 177 6.18 2.56 15.50
C GLY A 177 7.32 3.26 14.75
N MET A 178 7.17 3.54 13.46
CA MET A 178 8.15 4.28 12.66
C MET A 178 7.56 5.59 12.14
N ASP A 179 8.37 6.66 12.13
CA ASP A 179 7.98 7.93 11.53
C ASP A 179 7.96 7.85 10.01
N ILE A 180 7.07 8.61 9.39
CA ILE A 180 6.92 8.68 7.93
C ILE A 180 7.83 9.77 7.37
N SER A 181 8.84 9.41 6.60
CA SER A 181 9.63 10.36 5.82
C SER A 181 8.96 10.61 4.46
N LEU A 182 8.39 11.80 4.29
CA LEU A 182 7.63 12.15 3.09
C LEU A 182 8.57 12.73 2.02
N SER A 183 8.76 12.00 0.91
CA SER A 183 9.58 12.44 -0.22
C SER A 183 8.76 12.59 -1.50
N GLU A 184 9.10 13.59 -2.33
CA GLU A 184 8.44 13.80 -3.63
C GLU A 184 8.53 12.59 -4.58
N GLY A 185 9.66 11.88 -4.55
CA GLY A 185 9.86 10.70 -5.41
C GLY A 185 8.82 9.61 -5.14
N ARG A 186 8.52 9.34 -3.86
CA ARG A 186 7.50 8.37 -3.46
C ARG A 186 6.10 8.81 -3.85
N LEU A 187 5.79 10.10 -3.62
CA LEU A 187 4.50 10.69 -4.02
C LEU A 187 4.25 10.55 -5.53
N ARG A 188 5.26 10.86 -6.36
CA ARG A 188 5.18 10.72 -7.82
C ARG A 188 5.03 9.25 -8.25
N GLY A 189 5.68 8.32 -7.55
CA GLY A 189 5.54 6.89 -7.81
C GLY A 189 4.09 6.42 -7.64
N TYR A 190 3.42 6.82 -6.56
CA TYR A 190 2.02 6.43 -6.33
C TYR A 190 1.03 7.19 -7.24
N ARG A 191 1.35 8.39 -7.74
CA ARG A 191 0.58 9.02 -8.82
C ARG A 191 0.61 8.16 -10.10
N GLN A 192 1.78 7.57 -10.43
CA GLN A 192 1.87 6.65 -11.56
C GLN A 192 1.03 5.39 -11.33
N PHE A 193 0.91 4.94 -10.08
CA PHE A 193 0.04 3.81 -9.73
C PHE A 193 -1.44 4.15 -9.99
N VAL A 194 -1.93 5.33 -9.58
CA VAL A 194 -3.29 5.79 -9.93
C VAL A 194 -3.50 5.81 -11.45
N ASN A 195 -2.53 6.32 -12.20
CA ASN A 195 -2.59 6.31 -13.66
C ASN A 195 -2.63 4.88 -14.25
N LYS A 196 -1.91 3.93 -13.63
CA LYS A 196 -1.92 2.52 -14.03
C LYS A 196 -3.31 1.90 -13.81
N ILE A 197 -3.95 2.21 -12.66
CA ILE A 197 -5.32 1.78 -12.35
C ILE A 197 -6.29 2.33 -13.41
N TRP A 198 -6.22 3.61 -13.70
CA TRP A 198 -7.05 4.26 -14.71
C TRP A 198 -6.92 3.61 -16.10
N ASN A 199 -5.68 3.39 -16.53
CA ASN A 199 -5.43 2.79 -17.85
C ASN A 199 -5.86 1.31 -17.93
N ALA A 200 -5.70 0.54 -16.86
CA ALA A 200 -6.20 -0.82 -16.78
C ALA A 200 -7.73 -0.86 -16.84
N SER A 201 -8.41 0.05 -16.14
CA SER A 201 -9.88 0.18 -16.20
C SER A 201 -10.36 0.56 -17.61
N ARG A 202 -9.67 1.48 -18.29
CA ARG A 202 -9.98 1.80 -19.70
C ARG A 202 -9.85 0.56 -20.59
N PHE A 203 -8.83 -0.26 -20.40
CA PHE A 203 -8.68 -1.51 -21.16
C PHE A 203 -9.88 -2.45 -20.89
N VAL A 204 -10.30 -2.60 -19.64
CA VAL A 204 -11.48 -3.41 -19.28
C VAL A 204 -12.73 -2.90 -19.99
N LEU A 205 -13.00 -1.60 -19.90
CA LEU A 205 -14.16 -0.96 -20.53
C LEU A 205 -14.18 -1.10 -22.06
N MET A 206 -13.02 -0.95 -22.71
CA MET A 206 -12.89 -1.11 -24.16
C MET A 206 -13.13 -2.53 -24.67
N ASN A 207 -13.02 -3.53 -23.81
CA ASN A 207 -13.24 -4.94 -24.12
C ASN A 207 -14.60 -5.48 -23.63
N MET A 208 -15.37 -4.63 -22.96
CA MET A 208 -16.73 -4.95 -22.52
C MET A 208 -17.67 -5.00 -23.72
N PRO A 209 -18.59 -5.99 -23.79
CA PRO A 209 -19.63 -6.03 -24.82
C PRO A 209 -20.54 -4.81 -24.75
N ASP A 210 -20.94 -4.30 -25.92
CA ASP A 210 -21.90 -3.19 -26.01
C ASP A 210 -23.24 -3.59 -25.37
N GLY A 211 -23.80 -2.66 -24.58
CA GLY A 211 -25.09 -2.85 -23.92
C GLY A 211 -25.08 -3.79 -22.72
N LEU A 212 -23.92 -4.20 -22.21
CA LEU A 212 -23.83 -5.00 -21.00
C LEU A 212 -24.21 -4.15 -19.76
N THR A 213 -25.39 -4.36 -19.21
CA THR A 213 -25.90 -3.60 -18.06
C THR A 213 -25.67 -4.30 -16.72
N GLU A 214 -25.53 -5.63 -16.73
CA GLU A 214 -25.30 -6.42 -15.52
C GLU A 214 -24.01 -7.22 -15.63
N ARG A 215 -23.23 -7.26 -14.54
CA ARG A 215 -21.98 -8.01 -14.49
C ARG A 215 -22.25 -9.51 -14.49
N PRO A 216 -21.72 -10.28 -15.45
CA PRO A 216 -21.89 -11.72 -15.53
C PRO A 216 -21.37 -12.43 -14.27
N GLN A 217 -21.98 -13.56 -13.91
CA GLN A 217 -21.44 -14.44 -12.87
C GLN A 217 -20.11 -15.05 -13.34
N VAL A 218 -19.19 -15.28 -12.40
CA VAL A 218 -17.98 -16.07 -12.67
C VAL A 218 -18.42 -17.49 -13.01
N PRO A 219 -18.02 -18.04 -14.16
CA PRO A 219 -18.34 -19.43 -14.51
C PRO A 219 -17.72 -20.42 -13.53
N GLU A 220 -18.21 -21.65 -13.53
CA GLU A 220 -17.63 -22.75 -12.75
C GLU A 220 -16.13 -22.91 -13.06
N LEU A 221 -15.31 -23.00 -12.02
CA LEU A 221 -13.85 -22.98 -12.10
C LEU A 221 -13.29 -24.02 -13.06
N GLY A 222 -13.86 -25.25 -13.05
CA GLY A 222 -13.45 -26.36 -13.91
C GLY A 222 -13.69 -26.12 -15.40
N THR A 223 -14.48 -25.12 -15.78
CA THR A 223 -14.75 -24.74 -17.17
C THR A 223 -13.83 -23.63 -17.69
N LEU A 224 -12.99 -23.08 -16.81
CA LEU A 224 -12.12 -21.94 -17.12
C LEU A 224 -10.73 -22.38 -17.50
N GLU A 225 -10.11 -21.58 -18.38
CA GLU A 225 -8.68 -21.72 -18.73
C GLU A 225 -7.78 -21.41 -17.50
N THR A 226 -6.59 -21.98 -17.50
CA THR A 226 -5.64 -21.88 -16.37
C THR A 226 -5.36 -20.45 -15.95
N ILE A 227 -5.26 -19.50 -16.87
CA ILE A 227 -5.03 -18.08 -16.56
C ILE A 227 -6.17 -17.45 -15.78
N HIS A 228 -7.41 -17.86 -16.05
CA HIS A 228 -8.58 -17.37 -15.36
C HIS A 228 -8.68 -17.95 -13.94
N ARG A 229 -8.39 -19.25 -13.80
CA ARG A 229 -8.34 -19.93 -12.50
C ARG A 229 -7.24 -19.35 -11.62
N TRP A 230 -6.08 -19.09 -12.19
CA TRP A 230 -4.97 -18.42 -11.50
C TRP A 230 -5.36 -17.05 -10.94
N ILE A 231 -5.89 -16.14 -11.78
CA ILE A 231 -6.17 -14.77 -11.30
C ILE A 231 -7.32 -14.74 -10.31
N LEU A 232 -8.30 -15.63 -10.40
CA LEU A 232 -9.37 -15.79 -9.42
C LEU A 232 -8.80 -16.27 -8.08
N HIS A 233 -7.91 -17.28 -8.08
CA HIS A 233 -7.19 -17.69 -6.89
C HIS A 233 -6.43 -16.52 -6.25
N ARG A 234 -5.66 -15.79 -7.05
CA ARG A 234 -4.82 -14.69 -6.57
C ARG A 234 -5.63 -13.54 -5.97
N VAL A 235 -6.74 -13.14 -6.60
CA VAL A 235 -7.59 -12.06 -6.04
C VAL A 235 -8.35 -12.51 -4.80
N SER A 236 -8.74 -13.78 -4.70
CA SER A 236 -9.33 -14.36 -3.50
C SER A 236 -8.34 -14.38 -2.33
N ALA A 237 -7.13 -14.87 -2.56
CA ALA A 237 -6.06 -14.86 -1.56
C ALA A 237 -5.73 -13.43 -1.09
N LEU A 238 -5.64 -12.49 -2.04
CA LEU A 238 -5.43 -11.07 -1.74
C LEU A 238 -6.51 -10.50 -0.83
N ALA A 239 -7.78 -10.80 -1.07
CA ALA A 239 -8.89 -10.34 -0.24
C ALA A 239 -8.72 -10.80 1.21
N GLY A 240 -8.35 -12.05 1.44
CA GLY A 240 -8.04 -12.59 2.76
C GLY A 240 -6.83 -11.93 3.41
N GLU A 241 -5.72 -11.76 2.66
CA GLU A 241 -4.50 -11.11 3.15
C GLU A 241 -4.73 -9.65 3.55
N VAL A 242 -5.45 -8.89 2.72
CA VAL A 242 -5.79 -7.48 2.98
C VAL A 242 -6.70 -7.36 4.20
N THR A 243 -7.73 -8.20 4.31
CA THR A 243 -8.65 -8.21 5.47
C THR A 243 -7.89 -8.47 6.76
N ARG A 244 -7.06 -9.52 6.81
CA ARG A 244 -6.23 -9.82 7.99
C ARG A 244 -5.27 -8.68 8.34
N SER A 245 -4.72 -8.02 7.32
CA SER A 245 -3.82 -6.86 7.53
C SER A 245 -4.58 -5.68 8.11
N LEU A 246 -5.77 -5.36 7.61
CA LEU A 246 -6.62 -4.28 8.12
C LEU A 246 -7.07 -4.55 9.56
N GLU A 247 -7.52 -5.77 9.88
CA GLU A 247 -7.90 -6.19 11.24
C GLU A 247 -6.70 -6.13 12.22
N GLY A 248 -5.51 -6.41 11.71
CA GLY A 248 -4.25 -6.28 12.45
C GLY A 248 -3.68 -4.86 12.50
N TYR A 249 -4.35 -3.86 11.92
CA TYR A 249 -3.88 -2.47 11.79
C TYR A 249 -2.55 -2.35 11.03
N ARG A 250 -2.27 -3.29 10.11
CA ARG A 250 -1.10 -3.27 9.23
C ARG A 250 -1.48 -2.67 7.88
N PHE A 251 -1.79 -1.39 7.89
CA PHE A 251 -2.17 -0.65 6.67
C PHE A 251 -1.05 -0.58 5.65
N ASP A 252 0.20 -0.55 6.11
CA ASP A 252 1.40 -0.65 5.29
C ASP A 252 1.43 -1.95 4.49
N VAL A 253 1.19 -3.10 5.15
CA VAL A 253 1.16 -4.41 4.50
C VAL A 253 -0.02 -4.53 3.54
N ALA A 254 -1.22 -4.07 3.94
CA ALA A 254 -2.39 -4.08 3.07
C ALA A 254 -2.13 -3.29 1.77
N SER A 255 -1.57 -2.08 1.89
CA SER A 255 -1.22 -1.24 0.72
C SER A 255 -0.18 -1.90 -0.18
N ASP A 256 0.87 -2.52 0.40
CA ASP A 256 1.91 -3.21 -0.34
C ASP A 256 1.34 -4.39 -1.14
N ARG A 257 0.49 -5.23 -0.52
CA ARG A 257 -0.16 -6.36 -1.18
C ARG A 257 -1.06 -5.92 -2.34
N LEU A 258 -1.85 -4.86 -2.13
CA LEU A 258 -2.70 -4.28 -3.17
C LEU A 258 -1.88 -3.73 -4.35
N TYR A 259 -0.79 -3.01 -4.05
CA TYR A 259 0.11 -2.49 -5.06
C TYR A 259 0.75 -3.60 -5.88
N HIS A 260 1.35 -4.61 -5.22
CA HIS A 260 2.03 -5.71 -5.88
C HIS A 260 1.08 -6.54 -6.74
N PHE A 261 -0.08 -6.92 -6.21
CA PHE A 261 -1.08 -7.64 -6.99
C PHE A 261 -1.53 -6.84 -8.21
N PHE A 262 -1.93 -5.57 -8.01
CA PHE A 262 -2.44 -4.77 -9.12
C PHE A 262 -1.39 -4.56 -10.20
N TRP A 263 -0.19 -4.17 -9.81
CA TRP A 263 0.86 -3.83 -10.76
C TRP A 263 1.44 -5.07 -11.42
N HIS A 264 1.90 -6.04 -10.62
CA HIS A 264 2.73 -7.14 -11.12
C HIS A 264 1.97 -8.40 -11.49
N GLU A 265 0.75 -8.63 -10.95
CA GLU A 265 -0.04 -9.81 -11.32
C GLU A 265 -1.18 -9.45 -12.26
N TYR A 266 -2.02 -8.48 -11.88
CA TYR A 266 -3.17 -8.11 -12.68
C TYR A 266 -2.79 -7.36 -13.96
N ALA A 267 -2.06 -6.23 -13.86
CA ALA A 267 -1.79 -5.36 -15.00
C ALA A 267 -0.67 -5.87 -15.90
N ASP A 268 0.45 -6.37 -15.34
CA ASP A 268 1.60 -6.81 -16.13
C ASP A 268 1.44 -8.22 -16.69
N TRP A 269 0.63 -9.07 -16.04
CA TRP A 269 0.43 -10.45 -16.48
C TRP A 269 -0.99 -10.75 -16.95
N TYR A 270 -2.00 -10.66 -16.08
CA TYR A 270 -3.34 -11.11 -16.45
C TYR A 270 -3.94 -10.34 -17.62
N ILE A 271 -3.82 -9.00 -17.63
CA ILE A 271 -4.28 -8.17 -18.74
C ILE A 271 -3.60 -8.57 -20.05
N GLU A 272 -2.32 -8.92 -20.03
CA GLU A 272 -1.63 -9.39 -21.24
C GLU A 272 -2.06 -10.81 -21.61
N LEU A 273 -2.23 -11.70 -20.65
CA LEU A 273 -2.61 -13.10 -20.90
C LEU A 273 -4.03 -13.22 -21.47
N VAL A 274 -4.96 -12.38 -21.01
CA VAL A 274 -6.38 -12.46 -21.42
C VAL A 274 -6.66 -11.91 -22.83
N LYS A 275 -5.75 -11.11 -23.42
CA LYS A 275 -5.98 -10.48 -24.73
C LYS A 275 -6.43 -11.42 -25.83
N PRO A 276 -5.83 -12.60 -26.04
CA PRO A 276 -6.30 -13.54 -27.07
C PRO A 276 -7.74 -14.02 -26.84
N HIS A 277 -8.12 -14.28 -25.59
CA HIS A 277 -9.46 -14.74 -25.23
C HIS A 277 -10.52 -13.67 -25.45
N LEU A 278 -10.17 -12.39 -25.23
CA LEU A 278 -11.07 -11.27 -25.52
C LEU A 278 -11.28 -11.02 -27.02
N GLN A 279 -10.36 -11.54 -27.85
CA GLN A 279 -10.44 -11.50 -29.33
C GLN A 279 -11.10 -12.75 -29.91
N ALA A 280 -11.30 -13.79 -29.13
CA ALA A 280 -12.03 -14.98 -29.52
C ALA A 280 -13.54 -14.69 -29.64
N ASP A 281 -14.29 -15.63 -30.20
CA ASP A 281 -15.74 -15.55 -30.33
C ASP A 281 -16.45 -16.52 -29.35
N GLY A 282 -17.71 -16.24 -29.08
CA GLY A 282 -18.60 -17.11 -28.34
C GLY A 282 -18.20 -17.31 -26.88
N THR A 283 -18.33 -18.54 -26.39
CA THR A 283 -18.22 -18.90 -24.96
C THR A 283 -16.84 -18.58 -24.36
N GLU A 284 -15.78 -18.64 -25.16
CA GLU A 284 -14.43 -18.32 -24.69
C GLU A 284 -14.32 -16.84 -24.32
N ARG A 285 -14.78 -15.96 -25.22
CA ARG A 285 -14.85 -14.52 -24.96
C ARG A 285 -15.74 -14.20 -23.77
N ASP A 286 -16.92 -14.83 -23.70
CA ASP A 286 -17.89 -14.58 -22.62
C ASP A 286 -17.27 -14.92 -21.24
N ARG A 287 -16.56 -16.04 -21.14
CA ARG A 287 -15.84 -16.44 -19.92
C ARG A 287 -14.73 -15.46 -19.58
N ALA A 288 -13.94 -15.03 -20.56
CA ALA A 288 -12.87 -14.06 -20.37
C ALA A 288 -13.41 -12.72 -19.85
N VAL A 289 -14.49 -12.22 -20.44
CA VAL A 289 -15.17 -10.99 -20.03
C VAL A 289 -15.73 -11.13 -18.59
N ALA A 290 -16.39 -12.25 -18.29
CA ALA A 290 -16.94 -12.48 -16.96
C ALA A 290 -15.86 -12.46 -15.88
N VAL A 291 -14.74 -13.18 -16.09
CA VAL A 291 -13.61 -13.19 -15.14
C VAL A 291 -12.96 -11.81 -15.03
N LEU A 292 -12.66 -11.17 -16.16
CA LEU A 292 -12.02 -9.86 -16.20
C LEU A 292 -12.81 -8.80 -15.41
N LEU A 293 -14.13 -8.72 -15.64
CA LEU A 293 -15.01 -7.77 -14.95
C LEU A 293 -15.12 -8.05 -13.45
N ASN A 294 -15.24 -9.31 -13.04
CA ASN A 294 -15.34 -9.65 -11.63
C ASN A 294 -14.02 -9.41 -10.88
N VAL A 295 -12.88 -9.78 -11.45
CA VAL A 295 -11.57 -9.49 -10.85
C VAL A 295 -11.34 -7.99 -10.74
N HIS A 296 -11.69 -7.23 -11.79
CA HIS A 296 -11.52 -5.78 -11.79
C HIS A 296 -12.39 -5.09 -10.72
N ASP A 297 -13.65 -5.49 -10.61
CA ASP A 297 -14.57 -5.04 -9.56
C ASP A 297 -14.02 -5.34 -8.15
N HIS A 298 -13.56 -6.57 -7.90
CA HIS A 298 -12.94 -6.94 -6.61
C HIS A 298 -11.76 -6.05 -6.27
N VAL A 299 -10.89 -5.79 -7.24
CA VAL A 299 -9.71 -4.95 -7.05
C VAL A 299 -10.08 -3.50 -6.73
N LEU A 300 -11.07 -2.93 -7.44
CA LEU A 300 -11.53 -1.57 -7.14
C LEU A 300 -12.12 -1.48 -5.73
N ARG A 301 -12.91 -2.46 -5.30
CA ARG A 301 -13.46 -2.52 -3.95
C ARG A 301 -12.39 -2.71 -2.88
N LEU A 302 -11.38 -3.54 -3.12
CA LEU A 302 -10.24 -3.72 -2.21
C LEU A 302 -9.41 -2.45 -2.07
N LEU A 303 -9.23 -1.69 -3.15
CA LEU A 303 -8.48 -0.42 -3.16
C LEU A 303 -9.27 0.76 -2.57
N HIS A 304 -10.60 0.69 -2.55
CA HIS A 304 -11.47 1.83 -2.22
C HIS A 304 -11.16 2.49 -0.86
N PRO A 305 -10.91 1.78 0.24
CA PRO A 305 -10.56 2.42 1.51
C PRO A 305 -9.31 3.30 1.44
N PHE A 306 -8.41 3.01 0.52
CA PHE A 306 -7.14 3.72 0.31
C PHE A 306 -7.25 4.83 -0.71
N MET A 307 -7.95 4.58 -1.81
CA MET A 307 -8.08 5.46 -2.98
C MET A 307 -9.56 5.67 -3.36
N PRO A 308 -10.36 6.35 -2.51
CA PRO A 308 -11.82 6.39 -2.65
C PRO A 308 -12.29 7.09 -3.92
N PHE A 309 -11.59 8.11 -4.42
CA PHE A 309 -12.10 8.93 -5.52
C PHE A 309 -11.97 8.25 -6.87
N VAL A 310 -10.78 7.77 -7.21
CA VAL A 310 -10.55 7.08 -8.49
C VAL A 310 -11.32 5.76 -8.58
N THR A 311 -11.42 5.04 -7.47
CA THR A 311 -12.14 3.76 -7.47
C THR A 311 -13.65 3.92 -7.57
N GLU A 312 -14.23 4.93 -6.93
CA GLU A 312 -15.66 5.27 -7.11
C GLU A 312 -15.95 5.65 -8.55
N GLU A 313 -15.18 6.59 -9.13
CA GLU A 313 -15.36 7.05 -10.50
C GLU A 313 -15.31 5.89 -11.50
N LEU A 314 -14.32 5.01 -11.36
CA LEU A 314 -14.17 3.86 -12.24
C LEU A 314 -15.27 2.80 -12.01
N TRP A 315 -15.64 2.56 -10.76
CA TRP A 315 -16.67 1.57 -10.42
C TRP A 315 -18.05 1.98 -10.94
N GLN A 316 -18.36 3.28 -10.97
CA GLN A 316 -19.60 3.79 -11.55
C GLN A 316 -19.75 3.50 -13.06
N THR A 317 -18.63 3.27 -13.75
CA THR A 317 -18.62 2.92 -15.19
C THR A 317 -18.79 1.42 -15.47
N LEU A 318 -18.67 0.57 -14.43
CA LEU A 318 -18.80 -0.88 -14.59
C LEU A 318 -20.26 -1.35 -14.54
N PRO A 319 -20.59 -2.45 -15.24
CA PRO A 319 -21.86 -3.12 -15.06
C PRO A 319 -21.95 -3.70 -13.64
N ARG A 320 -23.06 -3.49 -12.96
CA ARG A 320 -23.28 -3.90 -11.57
C ARG A 320 -24.32 -5.00 -11.48
N ARG A 321 -24.31 -5.74 -10.39
CA ARG A 321 -25.40 -6.64 -10.03
C ARG A 321 -26.54 -5.84 -9.42
N VAL A 322 -27.75 -6.40 -9.48
CA VAL A 322 -28.93 -5.79 -8.85
C VAL A 322 -28.62 -5.53 -7.36
N ASP A 323 -29.00 -4.34 -6.89
CA ASP A 323 -28.84 -3.88 -5.50
C ASP A 323 -27.40 -3.78 -4.98
N GLU A 324 -26.38 -3.96 -5.84
CA GLU A 324 -24.98 -3.83 -5.44
C GLU A 324 -24.64 -2.36 -5.15
N GLY A 325 -24.15 -2.11 -3.92
CA GLY A 325 -23.76 -0.78 -3.48
C GLY A 325 -24.94 0.18 -3.23
N THR A 326 -26.15 -0.32 -3.14
CA THR A 326 -27.33 0.51 -2.85
C THR A 326 -27.22 1.17 -1.48
N THR A 327 -27.43 2.48 -1.45
CA THR A 327 -27.44 3.25 -0.18
C THR A 327 -28.62 2.84 0.70
N PRO A 328 -28.54 3.02 2.04
CA PRO A 328 -29.59 2.62 2.97
C PRO A 328 -30.97 3.24 2.68
N ASP A 329 -31.01 4.40 2.03
CA ASP A 329 -32.22 5.08 1.58
C ASP A 329 -32.70 4.65 0.18
N GLY A 330 -31.95 3.77 -0.50
CA GLY A 330 -32.28 3.25 -1.83
C GLY A 330 -32.17 4.27 -2.98
N GLN A 331 -31.58 5.45 -2.73
CA GLN A 331 -31.57 6.54 -3.71
C GLN A 331 -30.36 6.54 -4.63
N ALA A 332 -29.25 5.92 -4.24
CA ALA A 332 -28.01 5.89 -5.00
C ALA A 332 -27.27 4.57 -4.85
N ASN A 333 -26.36 4.32 -5.78
CA ASN A 333 -25.39 3.21 -5.68
C ASN A 333 -24.00 3.79 -5.58
N THR A 334 -23.21 3.30 -4.62
CA THR A 334 -21.81 3.69 -4.40
C THR A 334 -21.00 2.47 -3.99
N ILE A 335 -19.73 2.45 -4.43
CA ILE A 335 -18.79 1.40 -4.03
C ILE A 335 -18.62 1.34 -2.49
N THR A 336 -18.82 2.47 -1.80
CA THR A 336 -18.77 2.55 -0.33
C THR A 336 -19.79 1.63 0.35
N CYS A 337 -20.97 1.44 -0.27
CA CYS A 337 -22.03 0.56 0.22
C CYS A 337 -21.94 -0.87 -0.34
N ALA A 338 -21.06 -1.11 -1.31
CA ALA A 338 -20.82 -2.46 -1.83
C ALA A 338 -20.09 -3.32 -0.79
N ALA A 339 -20.45 -4.63 -0.74
CA ALA A 339 -19.79 -5.55 0.17
C ALA A 339 -18.28 -5.60 -0.07
N TYR A 340 -17.48 -5.45 0.99
CA TYR A 340 -16.02 -5.58 0.87
C TYR A 340 -15.65 -7.02 0.47
N PRO A 341 -14.74 -7.22 -0.49
CA PRO A 341 -14.41 -8.56 -0.97
C PRO A 341 -13.86 -9.44 0.13
N ALA A 342 -14.37 -10.66 0.21
CA ALA A 342 -13.87 -11.70 1.10
C ALA A 342 -13.14 -12.80 0.32
N GLU A 343 -12.37 -13.60 1.01
CA GLU A 343 -11.77 -14.81 0.47
C GLU A 343 -12.87 -15.76 -0.03
N THR A 344 -12.71 -16.28 -1.25
CA THR A 344 -13.66 -17.14 -1.94
C THR A 344 -13.03 -18.53 -2.08
N PRO A 345 -13.34 -19.48 -1.19
CA PRO A 345 -12.71 -20.82 -1.19
C PRO A 345 -12.91 -21.58 -2.51
N GLU A 346 -14.02 -21.32 -3.20
CA GLU A 346 -14.35 -21.95 -4.47
C GLU A 346 -13.40 -21.54 -5.62
N TRP A 347 -12.62 -20.48 -5.44
CA TRP A 347 -11.63 -20.00 -6.41
C TRP A 347 -10.21 -20.51 -6.15
N VAL A 348 -10.02 -21.34 -5.13
CA VAL A 348 -8.69 -21.87 -4.79
C VAL A 348 -8.23 -22.89 -5.83
N ASP A 349 -7.10 -22.64 -6.49
CA ASP A 349 -6.45 -23.53 -7.46
C ASP A 349 -4.92 -23.38 -7.44
N GLU A 350 -4.28 -24.11 -6.54
CA GLU A 350 -2.81 -24.11 -6.39
C GLU A 350 -2.10 -24.66 -7.65
N ALA A 351 -2.76 -25.55 -8.39
CA ALA A 351 -2.17 -26.09 -9.60
C ALA A 351 -2.07 -25.01 -10.70
N ALA A 352 -3.09 -24.15 -10.81
CA ALA A 352 -3.02 -23.02 -11.72
C ALA A 352 -1.93 -22.02 -11.33
N VAL A 353 -1.71 -21.81 -10.03
CA VAL A 353 -0.60 -20.95 -9.52
C VAL A 353 0.76 -21.51 -9.97
N ALA A 354 1.01 -22.80 -9.70
CA ALA A 354 2.28 -23.44 -10.07
C ALA A 354 2.55 -23.36 -11.59
N VAL A 355 1.52 -23.55 -12.42
CA VAL A 355 1.63 -23.41 -13.88
C VAL A 355 2.05 -21.98 -14.24
N LEU A 356 1.38 -20.97 -13.70
CA LEU A 356 1.68 -19.59 -14.06
C LEU A 356 3.06 -19.13 -13.55
N GLU A 357 3.49 -19.58 -12.38
CA GLU A 357 4.84 -19.34 -11.87
C GLU A 357 5.92 -19.87 -12.81
N LEU A 358 5.73 -21.08 -13.33
CA LEU A 358 6.64 -21.66 -14.34
C LEU A 358 6.66 -20.82 -15.63
N LEU A 359 5.50 -20.44 -16.15
CA LEU A 359 5.41 -19.61 -17.35
C LEU A 359 6.07 -18.24 -17.14
N GLN A 360 5.79 -17.61 -16.01
CA GLN A 360 6.32 -16.28 -15.66
C GLN A 360 7.85 -16.30 -15.56
N VAL A 361 8.42 -17.31 -14.93
CA VAL A 361 9.86 -17.41 -14.76
C VAL A 361 10.57 -17.63 -16.09
N VAL A 362 10.04 -18.50 -16.95
CA VAL A 362 10.58 -18.73 -18.30
C VAL A 362 10.49 -17.46 -19.15
N ILE A 363 9.31 -16.85 -19.23
CA ILE A 363 9.08 -15.62 -20.01
C ILE A 363 9.97 -14.47 -19.52
N THR A 364 10.04 -14.26 -18.20
CA THR A 364 10.84 -13.18 -17.61
C THR A 364 12.32 -13.38 -17.88
N THR A 365 12.83 -14.61 -17.77
CA THR A 365 14.23 -14.92 -18.07
C THR A 365 14.58 -14.60 -19.52
N VAL A 366 13.73 -14.99 -20.48
CA VAL A 366 13.94 -14.65 -21.90
C VAL A 366 13.89 -13.13 -22.12
N ARG A 367 12.93 -12.43 -21.50
CA ARG A 367 12.84 -10.95 -21.59
C ARG A 367 14.08 -10.27 -21.01
N THR A 368 14.61 -10.79 -19.93
CA THR A 368 15.84 -10.27 -19.29
C THR A 368 17.03 -10.41 -20.26
N VAL A 369 17.22 -11.60 -20.86
CA VAL A 369 18.27 -11.81 -21.87
C VAL A 369 18.11 -10.85 -23.06
N ARG A 370 16.88 -10.66 -23.56
CA ARG A 370 16.61 -9.71 -24.64
C ARG A 370 16.99 -8.28 -24.27
N ALA A 371 16.67 -7.86 -23.05
CA ALA A 371 16.98 -6.51 -22.57
C ALA A 371 18.49 -6.32 -22.34
N GLU A 372 19.16 -7.31 -21.76
CA GLU A 372 20.61 -7.30 -21.51
C GLU A 372 21.40 -7.17 -22.81
N LEU A 373 20.96 -7.85 -23.85
CA LEU A 373 21.64 -7.92 -25.14
C LEU A 373 21.09 -6.95 -26.20
N GLY A 374 20.18 -6.06 -25.80
CA GLY A 374 19.62 -5.04 -26.70
C GLY A 374 18.85 -5.61 -27.91
N VAL A 375 18.28 -6.82 -27.79
CA VAL A 375 17.51 -7.44 -28.88
C VAL A 375 16.22 -6.67 -29.13
N SER A 376 16.01 -6.22 -30.35
CA SER A 376 14.80 -5.49 -30.74
C SER A 376 13.52 -6.28 -30.39
N PRO A 377 12.47 -5.64 -29.85
CA PRO A 377 11.19 -6.29 -29.60
C PRO A 377 10.57 -6.97 -30.83
N SER A 378 10.80 -6.44 -32.02
CA SER A 378 10.29 -7.00 -33.28
C SER A 378 11.01 -8.29 -33.71
N ARG A 379 12.23 -8.54 -33.23
CA ARG A 379 13.02 -9.74 -33.59
C ARG A 379 12.54 -10.91 -32.74
N LYS A 380 12.10 -11.97 -33.40
CA LYS A 380 11.76 -13.25 -32.77
C LYS A 380 13.01 -14.07 -32.49
N LEU A 381 13.02 -14.80 -31.37
CA LEU A 381 14.10 -15.68 -30.95
C LEU A 381 13.64 -17.11 -30.96
N SER A 382 14.60 -18.05 -31.07
CA SER A 382 14.39 -19.48 -30.79
C SER A 382 14.79 -19.77 -29.34
N LEU A 383 14.03 -20.62 -28.67
CA LEU A 383 14.32 -21.10 -27.31
C LEU A 383 14.42 -22.62 -27.33
N VAL A 384 15.50 -23.16 -26.81
CA VAL A 384 15.64 -24.59 -26.52
C VAL A 384 15.72 -24.75 -25.01
N ILE A 385 14.84 -25.55 -24.43
CA ILE A 385 14.81 -25.81 -22.97
C ILE A 385 15.46 -27.18 -22.74
N GLU A 386 16.61 -27.18 -22.08
CA GLU A 386 17.40 -28.38 -21.76
C GLU A 386 17.06 -28.84 -20.32
N GLY A 387 16.89 -30.14 -20.13
CA GLY A 387 16.75 -30.76 -18.83
C GLY A 387 15.40 -30.48 -18.12
N ALA A 388 14.38 -30.08 -18.87
CA ALA A 388 13.03 -29.92 -18.33
C ALA A 388 12.41 -31.28 -17.96
N SER A 389 11.76 -31.39 -16.81
CA SER A 389 10.98 -32.57 -16.43
C SER A 389 9.85 -32.81 -17.44
N VAL A 390 9.38 -34.07 -17.55
CA VAL A 390 8.23 -34.41 -18.42
C VAL A 390 6.99 -33.56 -18.07
N ALA A 391 6.78 -33.28 -16.77
CA ALA A 391 5.67 -32.44 -16.30
C ALA A 391 5.84 -30.98 -16.78
N ASP A 392 7.03 -30.39 -16.64
CA ASP A 392 7.30 -29.03 -17.08
C ASP A 392 7.20 -28.88 -18.59
N GLN A 393 7.71 -29.87 -19.35
CA GLN A 393 7.57 -29.92 -20.81
C GLN A 393 6.09 -29.90 -21.22
N GLN A 394 5.27 -30.72 -20.56
CA GLN A 394 3.82 -30.77 -20.86
C GLN A 394 3.14 -29.44 -20.56
N VAL A 395 3.45 -28.81 -19.41
CA VAL A 395 2.90 -27.50 -19.04
C VAL A 395 3.30 -26.44 -20.05
N LEU A 396 4.59 -26.35 -20.41
CA LEU A 396 5.08 -25.35 -21.33
C LEU A 396 4.56 -25.58 -22.76
N ALA A 397 4.40 -26.84 -23.18
CA ALA A 397 3.82 -27.19 -24.47
C ALA A 397 2.33 -26.83 -24.57
N ASN A 398 1.55 -27.11 -23.50
CA ASN A 398 0.13 -26.76 -23.43
C ASN A 398 -0.10 -25.25 -23.47
N HIS A 399 0.89 -24.46 -23.00
CA HIS A 399 0.82 -23.00 -22.91
C HIS A 399 1.80 -22.28 -23.87
N ALA A 400 2.29 -23.00 -24.91
CA ALA A 400 3.30 -22.48 -25.84
C ALA A 400 2.91 -21.15 -26.50
N GLY A 401 1.62 -20.92 -26.74
CA GLY A 401 1.11 -19.70 -27.31
C GLY A 401 1.39 -18.45 -26.41
N TYR A 402 1.25 -18.57 -25.10
CA TYR A 402 1.59 -17.51 -24.16
C TYR A 402 3.09 -17.29 -24.08
N VAL A 403 3.87 -18.38 -23.96
CA VAL A 403 5.34 -18.30 -23.91
C VAL A 403 5.89 -17.62 -25.17
N SER A 404 5.49 -18.08 -26.34
CA SER A 404 5.96 -17.52 -27.61
C SER A 404 5.57 -16.05 -27.78
N ARG A 405 4.32 -15.70 -27.49
CA ARG A 405 3.84 -14.32 -27.62
C ARG A 405 4.51 -13.37 -26.65
N LEU A 406 4.56 -13.75 -25.36
CA LEU A 406 5.03 -12.84 -24.31
C LEU A 406 6.56 -12.77 -24.21
N ALA A 407 7.28 -13.82 -24.56
CA ALA A 407 8.75 -13.81 -24.64
C ALA A 407 9.28 -13.37 -26.02
N GLY A 408 8.41 -13.24 -27.02
CA GLY A 408 8.80 -12.87 -28.38
C GLY A 408 9.58 -13.99 -29.09
N LEU A 409 9.07 -15.24 -29.01
CA LEU A 409 9.71 -16.38 -29.60
C LEU A 409 9.06 -16.78 -30.95
N GLU A 410 9.87 -17.29 -31.84
CA GLU A 410 9.44 -17.98 -33.03
C GLU A 410 9.25 -19.47 -32.75
N THR A 411 10.20 -20.10 -32.05
CA THR A 411 10.14 -21.50 -31.65
C THR A 411 10.47 -21.69 -30.17
N CYS A 412 9.86 -22.70 -29.56
CA CYS A 412 10.20 -23.19 -28.22
C CYS A 412 10.23 -24.72 -28.27
N THR A 413 11.40 -25.32 -28.10
CA THR A 413 11.63 -26.76 -28.20
C THR A 413 12.30 -27.30 -26.94
N PHE A 414 12.27 -28.62 -26.75
CA PHE A 414 12.89 -29.29 -25.61
C PHE A 414 14.00 -30.23 -26.11
N ALA A 415 15.07 -30.35 -25.31
CA ALA A 415 16.17 -31.27 -25.57
C ALA A 415 16.73 -31.80 -24.23
N ASP A 416 17.27 -33.02 -24.26
CA ASP A 416 17.96 -33.58 -23.09
C ASP A 416 19.29 -32.87 -22.86
N THR A 417 20.00 -32.57 -23.95
CA THR A 417 21.28 -31.82 -23.95
C THR A 417 21.36 -30.94 -25.19
N VAL A 418 21.94 -29.76 -25.02
CA VAL A 418 22.24 -28.81 -26.11
C VAL A 418 23.75 -28.70 -26.24
N GLU A 419 24.27 -28.94 -27.47
CA GLU A 419 25.69 -28.77 -27.74
C GLU A 419 26.20 -27.38 -27.31
N GLN A 420 27.43 -27.34 -26.84
CA GLN A 420 28.08 -26.08 -26.49
C GLN A 420 28.38 -25.31 -27.78
N ASP A 421 27.61 -24.22 -27.96
CA ASP A 421 27.80 -23.27 -29.04
C ASP A 421 28.06 -21.89 -28.41
N PRO A 422 29.13 -21.21 -28.77
CA PRO A 422 29.47 -19.88 -28.25
C PRO A 422 28.41 -18.83 -28.57
N ASP A 423 27.59 -18.99 -29.59
CA ASP A 423 26.52 -18.08 -29.95
C ASP A 423 25.20 -18.39 -29.23
N THR A 424 25.20 -19.31 -28.29
CA THR A 424 24.02 -19.69 -27.50
C THR A 424 24.12 -19.17 -26.06
N VAL A 425 23.26 -18.24 -25.69
CA VAL A 425 23.14 -17.77 -24.31
C VAL A 425 22.36 -18.77 -23.49
N ARG A 426 22.87 -19.11 -22.32
CA ARG A 426 22.28 -20.08 -21.40
C ARG A 426 21.90 -19.40 -20.08
N ARG A 427 20.70 -19.70 -19.57
CA ARG A 427 20.24 -19.26 -18.25
C ARG A 427 19.63 -20.45 -17.49
N VAL A 428 20.00 -20.59 -16.25
CA VAL A 428 19.49 -21.66 -15.37
C VAL A 428 18.19 -21.18 -14.71
N VAL A 429 17.15 -22.01 -14.78
CA VAL A 429 15.85 -21.81 -14.15
C VAL A 429 15.46 -23.10 -13.43
N GLY A 430 15.60 -23.13 -12.10
CA GLY A 430 15.45 -24.37 -11.34
C GLY A 430 16.41 -25.44 -11.81
N GLN A 431 15.89 -26.56 -12.35
CA GLN A 431 16.70 -27.65 -12.93
C GLN A 431 16.87 -27.52 -14.46
N MET A 432 16.12 -26.59 -15.07
CA MET A 432 16.16 -26.40 -16.54
C MET A 432 17.26 -25.40 -16.93
N ARG A 433 17.74 -25.53 -18.18
CA ARG A 433 18.54 -24.50 -18.83
C ARG A 433 17.80 -23.96 -20.05
N LEU A 434 17.62 -22.66 -20.06
CA LEU A 434 17.05 -21.94 -21.20
C LEU A 434 18.20 -21.56 -22.14
N CYS A 435 18.24 -22.17 -23.33
CA CYS A 435 19.26 -21.97 -24.34
C CYS A 435 18.68 -21.12 -25.47
N LEU A 436 19.25 -19.94 -25.69
CA LEU A 436 18.85 -19.00 -26.73
C LEU A 436 19.96 -18.88 -27.77
N PRO A 437 19.84 -19.55 -28.94
CA PRO A 437 20.76 -19.37 -30.06
C PRO A 437 20.62 -17.95 -30.61
N LEU A 438 21.71 -17.20 -30.64
CA LEU A 438 21.72 -15.79 -31.08
C LEU A 438 22.57 -15.56 -32.32
N ALA A 439 23.04 -16.64 -32.98
CA ALA A 439 23.78 -16.57 -34.21
C ALA A 439 23.06 -15.77 -35.30
N GLY A 440 23.71 -14.75 -35.85
CA GLY A 440 23.13 -13.85 -36.85
C GLY A 440 22.02 -12.89 -36.33
N ILE A 441 21.75 -12.89 -35.01
CA ILE A 441 20.79 -12.00 -34.37
C ILE A 441 21.51 -10.84 -33.72
N ILE A 442 22.66 -11.08 -33.14
CA ILE A 442 23.53 -10.07 -32.51
C ILE A 442 24.85 -10.00 -33.29
N ASP A 443 25.23 -8.79 -33.65
CA ASP A 443 26.62 -8.56 -34.07
C ASP A 443 27.48 -8.53 -32.78
N ARG A 444 28.10 -9.67 -32.51
CA ARG A 444 28.97 -9.84 -31.32
C ARG A 444 30.02 -8.76 -31.19
N GLY A 445 30.65 -8.38 -32.32
CA GLY A 445 31.68 -7.34 -32.30
C GLY A 445 31.13 -5.98 -31.93
N ALA A 446 29.97 -5.64 -32.50
CA ALA A 446 29.27 -4.40 -32.18
C ALA A 446 28.79 -4.41 -30.71
N GLU A 447 28.26 -5.53 -30.23
CA GLU A 447 27.75 -5.65 -28.84
C GLU A 447 28.87 -5.63 -27.81
N VAL A 448 29.97 -6.36 -28.02
CA VAL A 448 31.19 -6.28 -27.21
C VAL A 448 31.65 -4.81 -27.11
N THR A 449 31.73 -4.13 -28.26
CA THR A 449 32.12 -2.69 -28.28
C THR A 449 31.15 -1.83 -27.52
N ARG A 450 29.85 -2.09 -27.58
CA ARG A 450 28.81 -1.36 -26.82
C ARG A 450 28.98 -1.58 -25.33
N VAL A 451 29.07 -2.83 -24.90
CA VAL A 451 29.24 -3.22 -23.49
C VAL A 451 30.54 -2.64 -22.92
N GLN A 452 31.63 -2.70 -23.66
CA GLN A 452 32.91 -2.11 -23.24
C GLN A 452 32.83 -0.59 -23.07
N ARG A 453 32.10 0.11 -23.95
CA ARG A 453 31.85 1.56 -23.80
C ARG A 453 31.02 1.87 -22.56
N GLU A 454 30.00 1.07 -22.29
CA GLU A 454 29.16 1.22 -21.11
C GLU A 454 29.96 0.95 -19.83
N LEU A 455 30.77 -0.12 -19.80
CA LEU A 455 31.70 -0.43 -18.72
C LEU A 455 32.70 0.71 -18.47
N HIS A 456 33.25 1.28 -19.51
CA HIS A 456 34.18 2.40 -19.39
C HIS A 456 33.51 3.65 -18.76
N LYS A 457 32.29 3.97 -19.20
CA LYS A 457 31.50 5.06 -18.59
C LYS A 457 31.20 4.81 -17.12
N LEU A 458 30.78 3.57 -16.82
CA LEU A 458 30.42 3.17 -15.46
C LEU A 458 31.63 3.15 -14.53
N THR A 459 32.78 2.69 -15.00
CA THR A 459 34.03 2.71 -14.25
C THR A 459 34.44 4.14 -13.93
N LYS A 460 34.28 5.06 -14.87
CA LYS A 460 34.55 6.49 -14.64
C LYS A 460 33.58 7.09 -13.61
N GLN A 461 32.30 6.72 -13.67
CA GLN A 461 31.28 7.13 -12.72
C GLN A 461 31.58 6.59 -11.32
N LEU A 462 31.94 5.31 -11.19
CA LEU A 462 32.33 4.67 -9.94
C LEU A 462 33.55 5.36 -9.33
N GLY A 463 34.58 5.60 -10.11
CA GLY A 463 35.78 6.33 -9.63
C GLY A 463 35.45 7.74 -9.12
N ALA A 464 34.51 8.44 -9.77
CA ALA A 464 34.04 9.74 -9.29
C ALA A 464 33.24 9.63 -7.98
N LEU A 465 32.38 8.63 -7.83
CA LEU A 465 31.60 8.36 -6.62
C LEU A 465 32.54 7.91 -5.48
N GLU A 466 33.47 7.00 -5.73
CA GLU A 466 34.51 6.58 -4.77
C GLU A 466 35.36 7.75 -4.28
N GLY A 467 35.83 8.60 -5.20
CA GLY A 467 36.57 9.81 -4.86
C GLY A 467 35.76 10.80 -4.03
N LYS A 468 34.46 10.93 -4.33
CA LYS A 468 33.52 11.77 -3.59
C LYS A 468 33.26 11.22 -2.19
N LEU A 469 32.93 9.93 -2.07
CA LEU A 469 32.65 9.25 -0.80
C LEU A 469 33.90 9.00 0.05
N GLY A 470 35.09 8.86 -0.58
CA GLY A 470 36.39 8.75 0.09
C GLY A 470 36.93 10.06 0.63
N ASN A 471 36.35 11.21 0.28
CA ASN A 471 36.75 12.51 0.77
C ASN A 471 36.18 12.79 2.16
N PRO A 472 37.00 12.85 3.24
CA PRO A 472 36.51 13.10 4.60
C PRO A 472 35.72 14.41 4.71
N LYS A 473 36.16 15.45 4.00
CA LYS A 473 35.48 16.76 4.01
C LYS A 473 34.09 16.72 3.38
N PHE A 474 33.85 15.80 2.43
CA PHE A 474 32.53 15.60 1.86
C PHE A 474 31.63 14.88 2.87
N ARG A 475 32.10 13.80 3.51
CA ARG A 475 31.31 13.07 4.54
C ARG A 475 30.98 13.93 5.76
N GLU A 476 31.85 14.85 6.16
CA GLU A 476 31.65 15.75 7.30
C GLU A 476 30.72 16.94 6.98
N ARG A 477 30.72 17.43 5.74
CA ARG A 477 29.99 18.67 5.37
C ARG A 477 28.75 18.46 4.55
N ALA A 478 28.61 17.33 3.85
CA ALA A 478 27.42 17.02 3.09
C ALA A 478 26.31 16.55 4.03
N ALA A 479 25.06 16.89 3.68
CA ALA A 479 23.91 16.36 4.39
C ALA A 479 23.89 14.82 4.31
N PRO A 480 23.49 14.11 5.38
CA PRO A 480 23.49 12.65 5.43
C PRO A 480 22.80 12.00 4.22
N GLU A 481 21.75 12.64 3.71
CA GLU A 481 20.97 12.15 2.55
C GLU A 481 21.78 12.19 1.26
N VAL A 482 22.62 13.24 1.07
CA VAL A 482 23.49 13.37 -0.11
C VAL A 482 24.58 12.30 -0.08
N VAL A 483 25.02 11.92 1.12
CA VAL A 483 25.96 10.80 1.31
C VAL A 483 25.26 9.48 1.01
N ALA A 484 24.06 9.25 1.58
CA ALA A 484 23.26 8.04 1.37
C ALA A 484 22.87 7.88 -0.11
N GLU A 485 22.50 8.96 -0.79
CA GLU A 485 22.19 8.94 -2.22
C GLU A 485 23.45 8.58 -3.05
N ALA A 486 24.61 9.13 -2.71
CA ALA A 486 25.86 8.80 -3.38
C ALA A 486 26.27 7.33 -3.14
N GLU A 487 26.06 6.80 -1.94
CA GLU A 487 26.28 5.38 -1.61
C GLU A 487 25.31 4.46 -2.36
N ALA A 488 24.03 4.83 -2.46
CA ALA A 488 23.04 4.09 -3.24
C ALA A 488 23.37 4.09 -4.76
N GLN A 489 23.80 5.23 -5.29
CA GLN A 489 24.28 5.34 -6.68
C GLN A 489 25.53 4.50 -6.91
N GLN A 490 26.45 4.43 -5.97
CA GLN A 490 27.66 3.58 -6.05
C GLN A 490 27.25 2.10 -6.09
N GLN A 491 26.38 1.65 -5.17
CA GLN A 491 25.92 0.25 -5.13
C GLN A 491 25.20 -0.16 -6.42
N ALA A 492 24.31 0.70 -6.92
CA ALA A 492 23.62 0.46 -8.19
C ALA A 492 24.59 0.36 -9.37
N ALA A 493 25.59 1.24 -9.42
CA ALA A 493 26.63 1.24 -10.46
C ALA A 493 27.54 0.01 -10.36
N GLU A 494 27.90 -0.44 -9.15
CA GLU A 494 28.68 -1.67 -8.94
C GLU A 494 27.89 -2.92 -9.37
N LEU A 495 26.60 -3.00 -9.03
CA LEU A 495 25.74 -4.10 -9.48
C LEU A 495 25.66 -4.13 -10.99
N ARG A 496 25.45 -2.99 -11.63
CA ARG A 496 25.38 -2.88 -13.09
C ARG A 496 26.72 -3.24 -13.73
N ARG A 497 27.85 -2.87 -13.15
CA ARG A 497 29.18 -3.25 -13.61
C ARG A 497 29.34 -4.77 -13.63
N ARG A 498 28.98 -5.46 -12.52
CA ARG A 498 29.05 -6.93 -12.43
C ARG A 498 28.20 -7.61 -13.50
N GLN A 499 27.01 -7.09 -13.78
CA GLN A 499 26.14 -7.61 -14.84
C GLN A 499 26.80 -7.46 -16.22
N LEU A 500 27.38 -6.29 -16.51
CA LEU A 500 28.05 -6.06 -17.79
C LEU A 500 29.34 -6.87 -17.95
N ASP A 501 30.11 -7.06 -16.90
CA ASP A 501 31.30 -7.94 -16.88
C ASP A 501 30.90 -9.41 -17.17
N GLN A 502 29.78 -9.85 -16.60
CA GLN A 502 29.24 -11.18 -16.88
C GLN A 502 28.81 -11.32 -18.35
N ILE A 503 28.08 -10.33 -18.89
CA ILE A 503 27.69 -10.31 -20.30
C ILE A 503 28.94 -10.32 -21.21
N LEU A 504 29.97 -9.55 -20.86
CA LEU A 504 31.21 -9.52 -21.63
C LEU A 504 31.91 -10.88 -21.60
N THR A 505 31.90 -11.58 -20.46
CA THR A 505 32.45 -12.94 -20.33
C THR A 505 31.67 -13.92 -21.20
N GLU A 506 30.37 -13.83 -21.21
CA GLU A 506 29.47 -14.68 -22.03
C GLU A 506 29.62 -14.40 -23.53
N LEU A 507 29.85 -13.14 -23.92
CA LEU A 507 30.14 -12.76 -25.31
C LEU A 507 31.55 -13.09 -25.74
N ALA A 508 32.50 -13.29 -24.83
CA ALA A 508 33.88 -13.63 -25.14
C ALA A 508 34.15 -15.15 -25.17
N SER A 509 33.30 -15.95 -24.54
CA SER A 509 33.32 -17.40 -24.56
C SER A 509 32.61 -17.94 -25.79
#